data_85520ebbfa11ead46d0b0b14d396d62a
#
_entry.id   85520ebbfa11ead46d0b0b14d396d62a
#
_cell.length_a   1.000
_cell.length_b   1.000
_cell.length_c   1.000
_cell.angle_alpha   90.00
_cell.angle_beta   90.00
_cell.angle_gamma   90.00
#
_symmetry.space_group_name_H-M   'P 1'
#
loop_
_entity.id
_entity.type
_entity.pdbx_description
1 polymer ?
#
loop_
_entity_poly.entity_id
_entity_poly.type
_entity_poly.pdbx_seq_one_letter_code
_entity_poly.pdbx_strand_id
1 'polypeptide(L)'
;MSLPQEQFRIAIDAFDGPLDLLLYLVRRAEVDIHDIPIARITDDYLEVLKCGAGVDVEMAGEFLVMAATLIEIKSRSLVPPEQVAEDDEEHGKGHDEEDPRGELIRQLLSYQRFRTASELLENRRISFGLKYEVRIGAPKLPI
;
A
#
# COMPACT_ATOMS: atom_id res chain seq x y z
N MET A 1 19.52 19.95 -0.86
CA MET A 1 18.48 20.36 0.10
C MET A 1 17.93 19.13 0.77
N SER A 2 18.34 18.91 1.99
CA SER A 2 17.79 17.84 2.80
C SER A 2 16.36 18.23 3.17
N LEU A 3 15.38 17.46 2.73
CA LEU A 3 14.03 17.58 3.25
C LEU A 3 14.09 17.38 4.77
N PRO A 4 13.38 18.17 5.56
CA PRO A 4 13.45 18.05 7.01
C PRO A 4 13.05 16.66 7.44
N GLN A 5 13.88 16.03 8.25
CA GLN A 5 13.70 14.69 8.81
C GLN A 5 12.36 14.50 9.54
N GLU A 6 11.69 15.59 9.85
CA GLU A 6 10.38 15.58 10.51
C GLU A 6 9.24 15.02 9.64
N GLN A 7 9.38 15.06 8.30
CA GLN A 7 8.38 14.51 7.40
C GLN A 7 8.42 12.97 7.30
N PHE A 8 9.49 12.34 7.76
CA PHE A 8 9.63 10.88 7.78
C PHE A 8 9.19 10.21 9.08
N ARG A 9 8.83 10.98 10.10
CA ARG A 9 8.28 10.46 11.35
C ARG A 9 6.79 10.15 11.26
N ILE A 10 6.39 9.56 10.15
CA ILE A 10 5.05 9.01 10.07
C ILE A 10 5.09 7.69 10.82
N ALA A 11 4.38 7.62 11.93
CA ALA A 11 4.27 6.39 12.69
C ALA A 11 3.68 5.30 11.80
N ILE A 12 4.32 4.13 11.77
CA ILE A 12 3.81 2.95 11.04
C ILE A 12 2.39 2.63 11.48
N ASP A 13 2.05 2.92 12.72
CA ASP A 13 0.70 2.78 13.29
C ASP A 13 -0.37 3.64 12.59
N ALA A 14 0.02 4.68 11.87
CA ALA A 14 -0.90 5.51 11.10
C ALA A 14 -1.40 4.85 9.81
N PHE A 15 -0.78 3.74 9.40
CA PHE A 15 -1.13 3.01 8.18
C PHE A 15 -1.84 1.70 8.48
N ASP A 16 -2.84 1.38 7.68
CA ASP A 16 -3.62 0.15 7.75
C ASP A 16 -2.90 -1.05 7.08
N GLY A 17 -1.60 -1.09 7.14
CA GLY A 17 -0.79 -2.14 6.58
C GLY A 17 0.21 -1.66 5.53
N PRO A 18 1.03 -2.57 4.99
CA PRO A 18 2.10 -2.23 4.06
C PRO A 18 1.62 -1.67 2.72
N LEU A 19 0.47 -2.13 2.21
CA LEU A 19 -0.10 -1.62 0.96
C LEU A 19 -0.56 -0.17 1.12
N ASP A 20 -1.11 0.19 2.28
CA ASP A 20 -1.49 1.57 2.59
C ASP A 20 -0.27 2.50 2.62
N LEU A 21 0.81 2.06 3.24
CA LEU A 21 2.08 2.78 3.26
C LEU A 21 2.63 2.95 1.83
N LEU A 22 2.61 1.91 1.01
CA LEU A 22 3.08 1.99 -0.37
C LEU A 22 2.26 2.96 -1.21
N LEU A 23 0.94 2.96 -1.07
CA LEU A 23 0.08 3.95 -1.75
C LEU A 23 0.43 5.38 -1.34
N TYR A 24 0.67 5.59 -0.07
CA TYR A 24 1.12 6.88 0.43
C TYR A 24 2.43 7.32 -0.22
N LEU A 25 3.42 6.42 -0.27
CA LEU A 25 4.72 6.71 -0.87
C LEU A 25 4.64 6.98 -2.37
N VAL A 26 3.81 6.23 -3.08
CA VAL A 26 3.54 6.44 -4.52
C VAL A 26 2.91 7.80 -4.77
N ARG A 27 1.90 8.17 -3.98
CA ARG A 27 1.25 9.49 -4.08
C ARG A 27 2.21 10.63 -3.75
N ARG A 28 3.01 10.45 -2.72
CA ARG A 28 4.01 11.43 -2.32
C ARG A 28 5.08 11.66 -3.39
N ALA A 29 5.49 10.59 -4.06
CA ALA A 29 6.45 10.63 -5.15
C ALA A 29 5.86 11.21 -6.44
N GLU A 30 4.53 11.39 -6.50
CA GLU A 30 3.81 11.86 -7.69
C GLU A 30 4.08 10.99 -8.93
N VAL A 31 4.15 9.68 -8.73
CA VAL A 31 4.40 8.70 -9.80
C VAL A 31 3.16 7.88 -10.09
N ASP A 32 3.11 7.28 -11.27
CA ASP A 32 2.02 6.41 -11.68
C ASP A 32 2.17 5.02 -11.03
N ILE A 33 1.08 4.51 -10.47
CA ILE A 33 1.03 3.14 -9.91
C ILE A 33 1.35 2.09 -10.98
N HIS A 34 0.93 2.33 -12.23
CA HIS A 34 1.18 1.40 -13.33
C HIS A 34 2.65 1.36 -13.77
N ASP A 35 3.42 2.35 -13.41
CA ASP A 35 4.85 2.45 -13.74
C ASP A 35 5.65 2.91 -12.52
N ILE A 36 5.60 2.11 -11.47
CA ILE A 36 6.27 2.40 -10.20
C ILE A 36 7.79 2.34 -10.37
N PRO A 37 8.53 3.38 -10.00
CA PRO A 37 9.99 3.32 -9.90
C PRO A 37 10.38 2.51 -8.65
N ILE A 38 10.45 1.20 -8.82
CA ILE A 38 10.56 0.25 -7.70
C ILE A 38 11.79 0.49 -6.82
N ALA A 39 12.93 0.86 -7.42
CA ALA A 39 14.15 1.13 -6.67
C ALA A 39 13.95 2.28 -5.66
N ARG A 40 13.36 3.37 -6.11
CA ARG A 40 13.08 4.56 -5.28
C ARG A 40 12.04 4.24 -4.21
N ILE A 41 10.93 3.63 -4.58
CA ILE A 41 9.86 3.29 -3.64
C ILE A 41 10.35 2.30 -2.58
N THR A 42 11.18 1.34 -2.95
CA THR A 42 11.80 0.41 -2.00
C THR A 42 12.68 1.14 -0.99
N ASP A 43 13.51 2.07 -1.45
CA ASP A 43 14.39 2.84 -0.57
C ASP A 43 13.58 3.72 0.39
N ASP A 44 12.53 4.38 -0.09
CA ASP A 44 11.63 5.19 0.72
C ASP A 44 10.89 4.34 1.76
N TYR A 45 10.43 3.14 1.36
CA TYR A 45 9.77 2.20 2.27
C TYR A 45 10.69 1.73 3.40
N LEU A 46 11.92 1.34 3.07
CA LEU A 46 12.92 0.92 4.06
C LEU A 46 13.29 2.05 5.01
N GLU A 47 13.36 3.28 4.50
CA GLU A 47 13.61 4.47 5.33
C GLU A 47 12.51 4.67 6.38
N VAL A 48 11.25 4.55 5.99
CA VAL A 48 10.10 4.63 6.92
C VAL A 48 10.17 3.53 7.97
N LEU A 49 10.52 2.30 7.60
CA LEU A 49 10.68 1.19 8.55
C LEU A 49 11.79 1.45 9.58
N LYS A 50 12.90 2.01 9.15
CA LYS A 50 14.01 2.36 10.06
C LYS A 50 13.61 3.43 11.08
N CYS A 51 12.76 4.36 10.69
CA CYS A 51 12.27 5.43 11.57
C CYS A 51 11.17 4.98 12.53
N GLY A 52 10.59 3.79 12.32
CA GLY A 52 9.49 3.23 13.10
C GLY A 52 9.91 2.53 14.38
N ALA A 53 10.73 3.15 15.22
CA ALA A 53 11.10 2.59 16.53
C ALA A 53 9.87 2.51 17.45
N GLY A 54 9.53 1.31 17.93
CA GLY A 54 8.42 1.08 18.87
C GLY A 54 7.19 0.39 18.26
N VAL A 55 7.33 -0.21 17.10
CA VAL A 55 6.27 -0.98 16.46
C VAL A 55 6.04 -2.30 17.17
N ASP A 56 4.78 -2.65 17.39
CA ASP A 56 4.39 -3.97 17.85
C ASP A 56 4.92 -5.06 16.89
N VAL A 57 5.52 -6.10 17.46
CA VAL A 57 6.17 -7.18 16.70
C VAL A 57 5.18 -7.88 15.75
N GLU A 58 3.92 -7.96 16.13
CA GLU A 58 2.87 -8.58 15.31
C GLU A 58 2.54 -7.74 14.06
N MET A 59 2.43 -6.43 14.20
CA MET A 59 2.24 -5.50 13.08
C MET A 59 3.50 -5.38 12.22
N ALA A 60 4.68 -5.43 12.83
CA ALA A 60 5.95 -5.37 12.12
C ALA A 60 6.16 -6.54 11.14
N GLY A 61 5.58 -7.71 11.41
CA GLY A 61 5.70 -8.88 10.55
C GLY A 61 5.23 -8.65 9.13
N GLU A 62 4.06 -8.07 8.95
CA GLU A 62 3.50 -7.77 7.62
C GLU A 62 4.35 -6.74 6.85
N PHE A 63 4.82 -5.73 7.53
CA PHE A 63 5.71 -4.71 6.94
C PHE A 63 7.06 -5.30 6.52
N LEU A 64 7.60 -6.24 7.30
CA LEU A 64 8.87 -6.91 6.97
C LEU A 64 8.72 -7.87 5.79
N VAL A 65 7.61 -8.59 5.68
CA VAL A 65 7.31 -9.42 4.51
C VAL A 65 7.25 -8.57 3.25
N MET A 66 6.59 -7.43 3.32
CA MET A 66 6.55 -6.50 2.19
C MET A 66 7.93 -5.93 1.86
N ALA A 67 8.75 -5.61 2.85
CA ALA A 67 10.12 -5.16 2.64
C ALA A 67 10.94 -6.21 1.86
N ALA A 68 10.83 -7.48 2.25
CA ALA A 68 11.49 -8.58 1.55
C ALA A 68 10.99 -8.71 0.10
N THR A 69 9.69 -8.58 -0.11
CA THR A 69 9.09 -8.60 -1.45
C THR A 69 9.60 -7.46 -2.33
N LEU A 70 9.67 -6.25 -1.79
CA LEU A 70 10.18 -5.08 -2.52
C LEU A 70 11.66 -5.24 -2.88
N ILE A 71 12.46 -5.76 -1.97
CA ILE A 71 13.89 -6.04 -2.21
C ILE A 71 14.04 -7.08 -3.32
N GLU A 72 13.24 -8.13 -3.30
CA GLU A 72 13.24 -9.16 -4.34
C GLU A 72 12.87 -8.57 -5.71
N ILE A 73 11.80 -7.77 -5.78
CA ILE A 73 11.36 -7.13 -7.03
C ILE A 73 12.43 -6.16 -7.54
N LYS A 74 13.00 -5.35 -6.65
CA LYS A 74 14.10 -4.43 -7.00
C LYS A 74 15.28 -5.20 -7.58
N SER A 75 15.67 -6.30 -6.96
CA SER A 75 16.76 -7.13 -7.40
C SER A 75 16.52 -7.72 -8.80
N ARG A 76 15.33 -8.23 -9.06
CA ARG A 76 14.94 -8.75 -10.38
C ARG A 76 14.91 -7.66 -11.44
N SER A 77 14.47 -6.46 -11.09
CA SER A 77 14.39 -5.33 -12.02
C SER A 77 15.76 -4.79 -12.43
N LEU A 78 16.78 -4.99 -11.61
CA LEU A 78 18.15 -4.54 -11.87
C LEU A 78 18.99 -5.58 -12.61
N VAL A 79 18.55 -6.86 -12.66
CA VAL A 79 19.24 -7.92 -13.37
C VAL A 79 18.96 -7.81 -14.86
N PRO A 80 19.99 -7.80 -15.75
CA PRO A 80 19.78 -7.82 -17.19
C PRO A 80 19.00 -9.06 -17.62
N PRO A 81 18.05 -8.96 -18.58
CA PRO A 81 17.24 -10.09 -19.02
C PRO A 81 18.07 -11.28 -19.57
N GLU A 82 19.27 -11.04 -20.03
CA GLU A 82 20.19 -12.05 -20.53
C GLU A 82 20.69 -13.00 -19.43
N GLN A 83 20.77 -12.54 -18.17
CA GLN A 83 21.24 -13.38 -17.06
C GLN A 83 20.12 -14.23 -16.43
N VAL A 84 18.88 -13.83 -16.60
CA VAL A 84 17.74 -14.61 -16.11
C VAL A 84 17.49 -15.85 -16.96
N ALA A 85 17.88 -15.83 -18.22
CA ALA A 85 17.67 -16.92 -19.14
C ALA A 85 18.59 -18.13 -18.89
N GLU A 86 19.73 -17.95 -18.21
CA GLU A 86 20.67 -19.03 -17.94
C GLU A 86 20.32 -19.89 -16.73
N ASP A 87 19.60 -19.32 -15.74
CA ASP A 87 19.20 -20.03 -14.53
C ASP A 87 17.83 -20.74 -14.65
N ASP A 88 17.02 -20.40 -15.63
CA ASP A 88 15.63 -20.88 -15.78
C ASP A 88 15.48 -22.05 -16.80
N GLU A 89 16.57 -22.66 -17.29
CA GLU A 89 16.46 -23.81 -18.20
C GLU A 89 15.78 -25.04 -17.55
N GLU A 90 15.70 -25.11 -16.20
CA GLU A 90 15.03 -26.21 -15.51
C GLU A 90 13.52 -25.99 -15.31
N HIS A 91 13.03 -24.78 -15.44
CA HIS A 91 11.59 -24.49 -15.35
C HIS A 91 11.04 -24.03 -16.70
N GLY A 92 11.25 -24.85 -17.69
CA GLY A 92 10.93 -24.59 -19.07
C GLY A 92 9.52 -24.08 -19.32
N LYS A 93 9.45 -23.20 -20.27
CA LYS A 93 8.37 -22.72 -21.12
C LYS A 93 7.67 -21.44 -20.66
N GLY A 94 8.03 -20.38 -21.37
CA GLY A 94 7.05 -19.39 -21.79
C GLY A 94 6.45 -18.59 -20.66
N HIS A 95 7.24 -18.24 -19.67
CA HIS A 95 6.93 -17.01 -18.99
C HIS A 95 7.32 -15.90 -19.95
N ASP A 96 6.33 -15.38 -20.65
CA ASP A 96 6.41 -14.05 -21.18
C ASP A 96 7.09 -13.22 -20.10
N GLU A 97 7.95 -12.31 -20.50
CA GLU A 97 8.66 -11.42 -19.61
C GLU A 97 7.69 -10.68 -18.70
N GLU A 98 7.16 -11.39 -17.70
CA GLU A 98 6.28 -10.78 -16.73
C GLU A 98 7.11 -9.77 -15.95
N ASP A 99 6.70 -8.51 -16.03
CA ASP A 99 7.26 -7.46 -15.22
C ASP A 99 7.22 -7.90 -13.74
N PRO A 100 8.39 -7.97 -13.05
CA PRO A 100 8.43 -8.39 -11.65
C PRO A 100 7.53 -7.54 -10.73
N ARG A 101 7.18 -6.32 -11.16
CA ARG A 101 6.27 -5.42 -10.44
C ARG A 101 4.79 -5.75 -10.63
N GLY A 102 4.45 -6.62 -11.58
CA GLY A 102 3.08 -6.84 -12.01
C GLY A 102 2.13 -7.24 -10.90
N GLU A 103 2.52 -8.17 -10.05
CA GLU A 103 1.70 -8.61 -8.92
C GLU A 103 1.51 -7.50 -7.88
N LEU A 104 2.56 -6.77 -7.55
CA LEU A 104 2.49 -5.65 -6.63
C LEU A 104 1.56 -4.55 -7.14
N ILE A 105 1.65 -4.21 -8.42
CA ILE A 105 0.77 -3.23 -9.05
C ILE A 105 -0.70 -3.66 -8.96
N ARG A 106 -0.99 -4.94 -9.23
CA ARG A 106 -2.34 -5.48 -9.08
C ARG A 106 -2.88 -5.38 -7.66
N GLN A 107 -2.05 -5.70 -6.68
CA GLN A 107 -2.40 -5.58 -5.26
C GLN A 107 -2.67 -4.13 -4.86
N LEU A 108 -1.84 -3.20 -5.29
CA LEU A 108 -2.02 -1.77 -5.01
C LEU A 108 -3.30 -1.22 -5.64
N LEU A 109 -3.59 -1.56 -6.87
CA LEU A 109 -4.83 -1.13 -7.55
C LEU A 109 -6.07 -1.70 -6.88
N SER A 110 -6.03 -2.97 -6.50
CA SER A 110 -7.12 -3.62 -5.76
C SER A 110 -7.36 -2.96 -4.40
N TYR A 111 -6.30 -2.73 -3.66
CA TYR A 111 -6.37 -2.04 -2.37
C TYR A 111 -6.94 -0.62 -2.52
N GLN A 112 -6.50 0.12 -3.51
CA GLN A 112 -7.01 1.46 -3.80
C GLN A 112 -8.52 1.48 -4.07
N ARG A 113 -9.02 0.50 -4.81
CA ARG A 113 -10.47 0.36 -5.05
C ARG A 113 -11.24 0.12 -3.75
N PHE A 114 -10.77 -0.81 -2.92
CA PHE A 114 -11.43 -1.10 -1.64
C PHE A 114 -11.38 0.10 -0.70
N ARG A 115 -10.28 0.80 -0.65
CA ARG A 115 -10.14 2.00 0.15
C ARG A 115 -11.11 3.09 -0.29
N THR A 116 -11.20 3.36 -1.59
CA THR A 116 -12.13 4.34 -2.16
C THR A 116 -13.58 3.96 -1.84
N ALA A 117 -13.94 2.70 -1.99
CA ALA A 117 -15.28 2.21 -1.65
C ALA A 117 -15.58 2.35 -0.15
N SER A 118 -14.60 2.04 0.70
CA SER A 118 -14.71 2.18 2.15
C SER A 118 -14.92 3.64 2.57
N GLU A 119 -14.15 4.56 2.01
CA GLU A 119 -14.31 5.99 2.24
C GLU A 119 -15.69 6.51 1.80
N LEU A 120 -16.18 6.03 0.66
CA LEU A 120 -17.51 6.37 0.17
C LEU A 120 -18.61 5.87 1.12
N LEU A 121 -18.50 4.65 1.61
CA LEU A 121 -19.43 4.07 2.57
C LEU A 121 -19.40 4.85 3.91
N GLU A 122 -18.23 5.20 4.38
CA GLU A 122 -18.07 5.98 5.61
C GLU A 122 -18.71 7.37 5.49
N ASN A 123 -18.50 8.05 4.37
CA ASN A 123 -19.14 9.33 4.09
C ASN A 123 -20.66 9.21 4.05
N ARG A 124 -21.20 8.14 3.48
CA ARG A 124 -22.62 7.85 3.49
C ARG A 124 -23.15 7.56 4.88
N ARG A 125 -22.38 6.81 5.68
CA ARG A 125 -22.75 6.53 7.07
C ARG A 125 -22.86 7.82 7.88
N ILE A 126 -21.89 8.71 7.75
CA ILE A 126 -21.91 10.01 8.43
C ILE A 126 -23.10 10.85 7.97
N SER A 127 -23.32 10.97 6.68
CA SER A 127 -24.48 11.71 6.12
C SER A 127 -25.81 11.14 6.58
N PHE A 128 -25.94 9.84 6.65
CA PHE A 128 -27.13 9.15 7.11
C PHE A 128 -27.38 9.41 8.60
N GLY A 129 -26.34 9.30 9.44
CA GLY A 129 -26.41 9.60 10.87
C GLY A 129 -26.88 11.02 11.17
N LEU A 130 -26.42 11.98 10.38
CA LEU A 130 -26.86 13.39 10.52
C LEU A 130 -28.33 13.63 10.14
N LYS A 131 -28.87 12.82 9.24
CA LYS A 131 -30.25 12.98 8.74
C LYS A 131 -31.31 12.31 9.61
N TYR A 132 -30.97 11.31 10.39
CA TYR A 132 -31.92 10.42 11.06
C TYR A 132 -31.85 10.44 12.59
N GLU A 133 -31.13 11.36 13.18
CA GLU A 133 -31.02 11.48 14.63
C GLU A 133 -32.24 12.11 15.29
N VAL A 134 -33.24 12.50 14.52
CA VAL A 134 -34.53 12.94 15.05
C VAL A 134 -35.42 11.71 15.28
N ARG A 135 -35.30 11.08 16.44
CA ARG A 135 -36.35 10.20 16.94
C ARG A 135 -37.60 11.06 17.27
N ILE A 136 -38.44 11.23 16.28
CA ILE A 136 -39.80 11.66 16.54
C ILE A 136 -40.44 10.54 17.32
N GLY A 137 -40.62 10.74 18.62
CA GLY A 137 -41.42 9.82 19.43
C GLY A 137 -42.76 9.61 18.75
N ALA A 138 -43.20 8.35 18.67
CA ALA A 138 -44.48 8.05 18.07
C ALA A 138 -45.54 9.01 18.64
N PRO A 139 -46.35 9.68 17.81
CA PRO A 139 -47.35 10.56 18.29
C PRO A 139 -48.29 9.78 19.21
N LYS A 140 -48.43 10.21 20.44
CA LYS A 140 -49.45 9.67 21.32
C LYS A 140 -50.79 10.01 20.68
N LEU A 141 -51.40 9.04 20.07
CA LEU A 141 -52.77 9.18 19.61
C LEU A 141 -53.65 9.46 20.82
N PRO A 142 -54.46 10.52 20.80
CA PRO A 142 -55.44 10.73 21.86
C PRO A 142 -56.44 9.59 21.85
N ILE A 143 -56.61 9.00 23.02
CA ILE A 143 -57.63 7.96 23.23
C ILE A 143 -58.99 8.64 23.25
#